data_52c32e50bcdecdfda97bc45254369aa8
#
_entry.id   52c32e50bcdecdfda97bc45254369aa8
#
_cell.length_a   1.000
_cell.length_b   1.000
_cell.length_c   1.000
_cell.angle_alpha   90.00
_cell.angle_beta   90.00
_cell.angle_gamma   90.00
#
_symmetry.space_group_name_H-M   'P 1'
#
loop_
_entity.id
_entity.type
_entity.pdbx_description
1 polymer ?
#
loop_
_entity_poly.entity_id
_entity_poly.type
_entity_poly.pdbx_seq_one_letter_code
_entity_poly.pdbx_strand_id
1 'polypeptide(L)'
;MHNGRMRVLGVAFVGTATGSRAEMSAFVEDVLGLPRVEVAGVEADLYSLAGGARFAVSSPGGMGDTGRTIGFLVDDLDGALQELRAAGIEVDGQVGENAEHRYAHFRAPDGRLYELI
;
A
#
# COMPACT_ATOMS: atom_id res chain seq x y z
N MET A 1 20.85 10.35 16.83
CA MET A 1 19.91 11.38 16.42
C MET A 1 19.35 11.08 15.04
N HIS A 2 18.08 11.26 14.90
CA HIS A 2 17.43 11.10 13.61
C HIS A 2 17.66 12.36 12.76
N ASN A 3 18.43 12.24 11.71
CA ASN A 3 18.82 13.38 10.88
C ASN A 3 17.81 13.66 9.76
N GLY A 4 16.54 13.68 10.11
CA GLY A 4 15.48 13.84 9.14
C GLY A 4 15.21 12.58 8.32
N ARG A 5 15.80 11.47 8.67
CA ARG A 5 15.59 10.23 7.96
C ARG A 5 14.31 9.55 8.38
N MET A 6 13.54 9.09 7.37
CA MET A 6 12.39 8.27 7.66
C MET A 6 12.82 6.96 8.29
N ARG A 7 11.93 6.41 9.11
CA ARG A 7 12.11 5.07 9.66
C ARG A 7 11.05 4.17 9.07
N VAL A 8 11.50 3.20 8.30
CA VAL A 8 10.61 2.16 7.79
C VAL A 8 10.45 1.12 8.89
N LEU A 9 9.25 0.98 9.39
CA LEU A 9 8.94 0.07 10.50
C LEU A 9 8.57 -1.32 10.02
N GLY A 10 8.19 -1.45 8.75
CA GLY A 10 7.83 -2.73 8.17
C GLY A 10 7.00 -2.57 6.93
N VAL A 11 6.46 -3.67 6.46
CA VAL A 11 5.51 -3.69 5.34
C VAL A 11 4.11 -3.63 5.92
N ALA A 12 3.34 -2.64 5.51
CA ALA A 12 1.97 -2.48 5.99
C ALA A 12 0.99 -3.28 5.15
N PHE A 13 1.24 -3.38 3.83
CA PHE A 13 0.39 -4.19 2.96
C PHE A 13 1.11 -4.54 1.66
N VAL A 14 0.60 -5.55 0.99
CA VAL A 14 0.94 -5.89 -0.39
C VAL A 14 -0.38 -5.97 -1.15
N GLY A 15 -0.46 -5.26 -2.28
CA GLY A 15 -1.65 -5.26 -3.11
C GLY A 15 -1.39 -5.87 -4.48
N THR A 16 -2.40 -6.48 -5.05
CA THR A 16 -2.38 -6.90 -6.44
C THR A 16 -3.62 -6.35 -7.14
N ALA A 17 -3.41 -5.71 -8.29
CA ALA A 17 -4.49 -5.26 -9.15
C ALA A 17 -4.63 -6.27 -10.29
N THR A 18 -5.82 -6.79 -10.49
CA THR A 18 -6.02 -7.86 -11.45
C THR A 18 -7.40 -7.79 -12.11
N GLY A 19 -7.46 -8.12 -13.40
CA GLY A 19 -8.72 -8.26 -14.12
C GLY A 19 -9.52 -9.48 -13.66
N SER A 20 -8.91 -10.38 -12.88
CA SER A 20 -9.55 -11.57 -12.34
C SER A 20 -9.82 -11.41 -10.84
N ARG A 21 -10.31 -10.25 -10.43
CA ARG A 21 -10.49 -9.91 -9.01
C ARG A 21 -11.30 -10.94 -8.24
N ALA A 22 -12.46 -11.34 -8.78
CA ALA A 22 -13.33 -12.27 -8.07
C ALA A 22 -12.66 -13.62 -7.86
N GLU A 23 -12.01 -14.15 -8.89
CA GLU A 23 -11.31 -15.43 -8.80
C GLU A 23 -10.11 -15.35 -7.86
N MET A 24 -9.38 -14.24 -7.90
CA MET A 24 -8.24 -14.04 -7.02
C MET A 24 -8.67 -13.94 -5.55
N SER A 25 -9.74 -13.19 -5.28
CA SER A 25 -10.27 -13.10 -3.92
C SER A 25 -10.79 -14.44 -3.42
N ALA A 26 -11.48 -15.19 -4.26
CA ALA A 26 -11.94 -16.53 -3.89
C ALA A 26 -10.75 -17.46 -3.57
N PHE A 27 -9.67 -17.38 -4.35
CA PHE A 27 -8.46 -18.16 -4.10
C PHE A 27 -7.84 -17.79 -2.74
N VAL A 28 -7.73 -16.50 -2.46
CA VAL A 28 -7.17 -16.03 -1.18
C VAL A 28 -8.01 -16.53 0.00
N GLU A 29 -9.33 -16.49 -0.12
CA GLU A 29 -10.23 -16.92 0.94
C GLU A 29 -10.30 -18.42 1.09
N ASP A 30 -10.47 -19.14 -0.02
CA ASP A 30 -10.81 -20.56 0.02
C ASP A 30 -9.58 -21.46 0.04
N VAL A 31 -8.49 -21.04 -0.61
CA VAL A 31 -7.29 -21.85 -0.71
C VAL A 31 -6.22 -21.40 0.29
N LEU A 32 -5.92 -20.08 0.32
CA LEU A 32 -4.95 -19.55 1.28
C LEU A 32 -5.53 -19.40 2.68
N GLY A 33 -6.84 -19.30 2.78
CA GLY A 33 -7.52 -19.23 4.08
C GLY A 33 -7.31 -17.91 4.83
N LEU A 34 -7.04 -16.81 4.14
CA LEU A 34 -6.83 -15.53 4.80
C LEU A 34 -8.17 -14.92 5.23
N PRO A 35 -8.25 -14.42 6.46
CA PRO A 35 -9.47 -13.76 6.93
C PRO A 35 -9.71 -12.43 6.22
N ARG A 36 -10.94 -12.21 5.79
CA ARG A 36 -11.34 -10.95 5.17
C ARG A 36 -11.51 -9.87 6.23
N VAL A 37 -11.11 -8.64 5.89
CA VAL A 37 -11.20 -7.48 6.76
C VAL A 37 -11.96 -6.38 6.05
N GLU A 38 -12.87 -5.72 6.77
CA GLU A 38 -13.58 -4.57 6.23
C GLU A 38 -12.98 -3.28 6.79
N VAL A 39 -12.54 -2.39 5.90
CA VAL A 39 -12.00 -1.09 6.28
C VAL A 39 -12.71 -0.04 5.46
N ALA A 40 -13.35 0.91 6.12
CA ALA A 40 -14.08 1.97 5.44
C ALA A 40 -13.12 2.84 4.62
N GLY A 41 -13.54 3.18 3.41
CA GLY A 41 -12.73 4.01 2.50
C GLY A 41 -11.77 3.23 1.62
N VAL A 42 -11.79 1.90 1.67
CA VAL A 42 -10.92 1.06 0.85
C VAL A 42 -11.74 0.39 -0.25
N GLU A 43 -11.33 0.59 -1.50
CA GLU A 43 -11.96 -0.02 -2.67
C GLU A 43 -11.20 -1.25 -3.13
N ALA A 44 -10.98 -2.16 -2.21
CA ALA A 44 -10.28 -3.40 -2.48
C ALA A 44 -10.81 -4.47 -1.54
N ASP A 45 -10.60 -5.73 -1.92
CA ASP A 45 -10.84 -6.84 -1.00
C ASP A 45 -9.59 -6.96 -0.14
N LEU A 46 -9.75 -6.78 1.16
CA LEU A 46 -8.65 -6.78 2.12
C LEU A 46 -8.65 -8.05 2.95
N TYR A 47 -7.46 -8.53 3.23
CA TYR A 47 -7.24 -9.74 4.01
C TYR A 47 -6.18 -9.50 5.06
N SER A 48 -6.35 -10.14 6.21
CA SER A 48 -5.40 -10.03 7.31
C SER A 48 -4.28 -11.04 7.14
N LEU A 49 -3.05 -10.57 7.31
CA LEU A 49 -1.88 -11.43 7.38
C LEU A 49 -1.40 -11.51 8.83
N ALA A 50 -0.72 -12.59 9.16
CA ALA A 50 -0.08 -12.70 10.46
C ALA A 50 0.91 -11.53 10.62
N GLY A 51 0.96 -10.94 11.81
CA GLY A 51 1.84 -9.80 12.06
C GLY A 51 1.22 -8.44 11.78
N GLY A 52 -0.04 -8.39 11.34
CA GLY A 52 -0.78 -7.15 11.20
C GLY A 52 -0.77 -6.51 9.82
N ALA A 53 0.00 -7.04 8.89
CA ALA A 53 -0.04 -6.54 7.52
C ALA A 53 -1.32 -6.96 6.82
N ARG A 54 -1.63 -6.28 5.72
CA ARG A 54 -2.80 -6.56 4.89
C ARG A 54 -2.38 -7.07 3.51
N PHE A 55 -3.18 -7.94 2.94
CA PHE A 55 -3.10 -8.30 1.53
C PHE A 55 -4.34 -7.75 0.84
N ALA A 56 -4.15 -7.03 -0.27
CA ALA A 56 -5.25 -6.36 -0.97
C ALA A 56 -5.40 -6.91 -2.38
N VAL A 57 -6.64 -7.17 -2.79
CA VAL A 57 -6.97 -7.54 -4.16
C VAL A 57 -7.88 -6.46 -4.72
N SER A 58 -7.47 -5.83 -5.82
CA SER A 58 -8.23 -4.75 -6.43
C SER A 58 -8.36 -4.95 -7.94
N SER A 59 -9.23 -4.14 -8.53
CA SER A 59 -9.38 -4.10 -9.99
C SER A 59 -8.29 -3.23 -10.59
N PRO A 60 -7.93 -3.43 -11.87
CA PRO A 60 -6.94 -2.61 -12.54
C PRO A 60 -7.35 -1.15 -12.61
N GLY A 61 -6.36 -0.28 -12.61
CA GLY A 61 -6.55 1.16 -12.79
C GLY A 61 -6.72 1.95 -11.50
N GLY A 62 -7.03 1.29 -10.37
CA GLY A 62 -7.25 1.99 -9.11
C GLY A 62 -5.99 2.59 -8.53
N MET A 63 -4.89 1.87 -8.60
CA MET A 63 -3.61 2.27 -8.00
C MET A 63 -2.56 2.62 -9.05
N GLY A 64 -2.98 2.84 -10.28
CA GLY A 64 -2.08 3.09 -11.38
C GLY A 64 -1.89 1.85 -12.23
N ASP A 65 -0.74 1.76 -12.85
CA ASP A 65 -0.47 0.82 -13.92
C ASP A 65 0.31 -0.43 -13.49
N THR A 66 0.56 -0.60 -12.21
CA THR A 66 1.33 -1.74 -11.73
C THR A 66 0.43 -2.87 -11.29
N GLY A 67 0.85 -4.09 -11.54
CA GLY A 67 0.12 -5.26 -11.07
C GLY A 67 0.23 -5.47 -9.57
N ARG A 68 1.30 -4.96 -8.94
CA ARG A 68 1.52 -5.12 -7.50
C ARG A 68 2.02 -3.83 -6.88
N THR A 69 1.61 -3.60 -5.65
CA THR A 69 2.03 -2.44 -4.87
C THR A 69 2.42 -2.91 -3.47
N ILE A 70 3.53 -2.38 -2.99
CA ILE A 70 3.99 -2.64 -1.62
C ILE A 70 3.84 -1.34 -0.83
N GLY A 71 3.22 -1.42 0.33
CA GLY A 71 3.08 -0.29 1.23
C GLY A 71 4.00 -0.44 2.43
N PHE A 72 4.88 0.54 2.63
CA PHE A 72 5.80 0.57 3.76
C PHE A 72 5.20 1.40 4.88
N LEU A 73 5.26 0.88 6.08
CA LEU A 73 4.87 1.61 7.27
C LEU A 73 6.03 2.48 7.71
N VAL A 74 5.77 3.78 7.91
CA VAL A 74 6.77 4.71 8.41
C VAL A 74 6.27 5.36 9.69
N ASP A 75 7.19 5.90 10.48
CA ASP A 75 6.85 6.53 11.76
C ASP A 75 6.33 7.96 11.59
N ASP A 76 6.69 8.63 10.49
CA ASP A 76 6.28 10.00 10.22
C ASP A 76 6.05 10.16 8.72
N LEU A 77 4.80 10.07 8.30
CA LEU A 77 4.45 10.12 6.88
C LEU A 77 4.84 11.45 6.24
N ASP A 78 4.51 12.57 6.88
CA ASP A 78 4.77 13.87 6.29
C ASP A 78 6.27 14.12 6.13
N GLY A 79 7.05 13.77 7.13
CA GLY A 79 8.51 13.88 7.07
C GLY A 79 9.10 12.97 6.02
N ALA A 80 8.58 11.74 5.90
CA ALA A 80 9.05 10.80 4.89
C ALA A 80 8.78 11.29 3.48
N LEU A 81 7.60 11.89 3.24
CA LEU A 81 7.28 12.46 1.93
C LEU A 81 8.20 13.61 1.58
N GLN A 82 8.55 14.45 2.55
CA GLN A 82 9.52 15.52 2.33
C GLN A 82 10.90 14.96 1.94
N GLU A 83 11.33 13.89 2.59
CA GLU A 83 12.60 13.25 2.25
C GLU A 83 12.58 12.66 0.84
N LEU A 84 11.48 12.04 0.44
CA LEU A 84 11.35 11.51 -0.92
C LEU A 84 11.46 12.64 -1.95
N ARG A 85 10.77 13.75 -1.72
CA ARG A 85 10.84 14.91 -2.62
C ARG A 85 12.25 15.49 -2.68
N ALA A 86 12.91 15.60 -1.53
CA ALA A 86 14.28 16.09 -1.47
C ALA A 86 15.25 15.17 -2.21
N ALA A 87 14.95 13.89 -2.28
CA ALA A 87 15.75 12.91 -3.02
C ALA A 87 15.40 12.85 -4.51
N GLY A 88 14.49 13.71 -4.97
CA GLY A 88 14.08 13.75 -6.38
C GLY A 88 13.09 12.67 -6.76
N ILE A 89 12.46 12.02 -5.79
CA ILE A 89 11.45 10.99 -6.05
C ILE A 89 10.10 11.65 -6.35
N GLU A 90 9.45 11.17 -7.38
CA GLU A 90 8.11 11.62 -7.73
C GLU A 90 7.10 11.10 -6.71
N VAL A 91 6.42 12.01 -6.02
CA VAL A 91 5.40 11.70 -5.03
C VAL A 91 4.06 12.16 -5.58
N ASP A 92 3.03 11.33 -5.47
CA ASP A 92 1.68 11.73 -5.80
C ASP A 92 1.33 12.95 -4.94
N GLY A 93 0.75 13.98 -5.56
CA GLY A 93 0.46 15.24 -4.89
C GLY A 93 -0.56 15.14 -3.77
N GLN A 94 -1.30 14.04 -3.70
CA GLN A 94 -2.37 13.91 -2.73
C GLN A 94 -2.10 12.80 -1.72
N VAL A 95 -2.26 13.16 -0.43
CA VAL A 95 -2.29 12.18 0.65
C VAL A 95 -3.71 11.65 0.74
N GLY A 96 -3.87 10.35 0.59
CA GLY A 96 -5.15 9.69 0.75
C GLY A 96 -5.40 9.31 2.20
N GLU A 97 -6.63 8.94 2.49
CA GLU A 97 -7.01 8.55 3.83
C GLU A 97 -8.11 7.49 3.78
N ASN A 98 -8.00 6.50 4.65
CA ASN A 98 -9.07 5.54 4.89
C ASN A 98 -9.28 5.43 6.40
N ALA A 99 -10.11 4.47 6.84
CA ALA A 99 -10.44 4.34 8.25
C ALA A 99 -9.23 3.93 9.12
N GLU A 100 -8.18 3.37 8.53
CA GLU A 100 -7.02 2.92 9.29
C GLU A 100 -5.83 3.86 9.16
N HIS A 101 -5.59 4.44 7.96
CA HIS A 101 -4.33 5.12 7.66
C HIS A 101 -4.50 6.33 6.77
N ARG A 102 -3.54 7.24 6.90
CA ARG A 102 -3.18 8.19 5.84
C ARG A 102 -2.08 7.53 5.01
N TYR A 103 -2.06 7.80 3.72
CA TYR A 103 -1.10 7.15 2.82
C TYR A 103 -0.81 8.02 1.62
N ALA A 104 0.34 7.77 0.98
CA ALA A 104 0.70 8.44 -0.27
C ALA A 104 1.47 7.48 -1.17
N HIS A 105 1.33 7.68 -2.46
CA HIS A 105 2.01 6.87 -3.46
C HIS A 105 3.24 7.59 -3.98
N PHE A 106 4.23 6.83 -4.37
CA PHE A 106 5.43 7.37 -4.99
C PHE A 106 5.94 6.41 -6.06
N ARG A 107 6.66 6.98 -7.03
CA ARG A 107 7.28 6.20 -8.10
C ARG A 107 8.74 6.00 -7.75
N ALA A 108 9.13 4.75 -7.50
CA ALA A 108 10.48 4.40 -7.12
C ALA A 108 11.42 4.40 -8.34
N PRO A 109 12.73 4.34 -8.12
CA PRO A 109 13.70 4.31 -9.24
C PRO A 109 13.53 3.14 -10.20
N ASP A 110 12.88 2.06 -9.78
CA ASP A 110 12.58 0.94 -10.66
C ASP A 110 11.37 1.23 -11.57
N GLY A 111 10.78 2.41 -11.49
CA GLY A 111 9.64 2.82 -12.28
C GLY A 111 8.30 2.33 -11.76
N ARG A 112 8.27 1.63 -10.64
CA ARG A 112 7.05 1.06 -10.08
C ARG A 112 6.47 1.93 -9.00
N LEU A 113 5.16 1.80 -8.83
CA LEU A 113 4.42 2.54 -7.82
C LEU A 113 4.47 1.79 -6.51
N TYR A 114 4.81 2.52 -5.44
CA TYR A 114 4.82 2.03 -4.06
C TYR A 114 3.99 2.98 -3.21
N GLU A 115 3.80 2.61 -1.96
CA GLU A 115 3.02 3.42 -1.03
C GLU A 115 3.77 3.56 0.30
N LEU A 116 3.61 4.73 0.92
CA LEU A 116 3.99 4.94 2.32
C LEU A 116 2.72 5.10 3.14
N ILE A 117 2.73 4.50 4.30
CA ILE A 117 1.62 4.59 5.27
C ILE A 117 2.15 5.04 6.61
#